data_0195638a1ee00198ee4f9b3e801b3907
#
_entry.id   0195638a1ee00198ee4f9b3e801b3907
#
_cell.length_a   1.000
_cell.length_b   1.000
_cell.length_c   1.000
_cell.angle_alpha   90.00
_cell.angle_beta   90.00
_cell.angle_gamma   90.00
#
_symmetry.space_group_name_H-M   'P 1'
#
loop_
_entity.id
_entity.type
_entity.pdbx_description
1 polymer ?
#
loop_
_entity_poly.entity_id
_entity_poly.type
_entity_poly.pdbx_seq_one_letter_code
_entity_poly.pdbx_strand_id
1 'polypeptide(L)'
;MNHCSIRVFRCAFLAVGVLFLLVVPVHAQGDAASLYKTKCSACHGADGKGDSPIAKKLGVRDFASPEVQKETDEELFTVTQKGRNKMPAFGSTLKDPQIKDLVTYIRDLAKKK
;
A
#
# COMPACT_ATOMS: atom_id res chain seq x y z
N MET A 1 -58.62 -9.75 -20.73
CA MET A 1 -57.17 -9.79 -20.96
C MET A 1 -56.48 -9.20 -19.75
N ASN A 2 -55.69 -10.02 -19.10
CA ASN A 2 -55.47 -9.97 -17.65
C ASN A 2 -54.33 -9.04 -17.21
N HIS A 3 -54.66 -8.03 -16.44
CA HIS A 3 -53.71 -7.11 -15.77
C HIS A 3 -52.80 -7.81 -14.75
N CYS A 4 -52.94 -9.10 -14.55
CA CYS A 4 -52.11 -9.85 -13.60
C CYS A 4 -50.73 -10.26 -14.14
N SER A 5 -50.57 -10.40 -15.47
CA SER A 5 -49.27 -10.83 -16.09
C SER A 5 -48.18 -9.73 -16.13
N ILE A 6 -48.56 -8.47 -16.12
CA ILE A 6 -47.59 -7.37 -16.26
C ILE A 6 -46.88 -7.06 -14.94
N ARG A 7 -47.48 -7.38 -13.79
CA ARG A 7 -46.88 -7.11 -12.47
C ARG A 7 -45.78 -8.08 -12.08
N VAL A 8 -45.85 -9.33 -12.56
CA VAL A 8 -44.84 -10.36 -12.24
C VAL A 8 -43.54 -10.12 -13.00
N PHE A 9 -43.63 -9.60 -14.25
CA PHE A 9 -42.44 -9.30 -15.04
C PHE A 9 -41.63 -8.08 -14.55
N ARG A 10 -42.27 -7.12 -13.85
CA ARG A 10 -41.61 -5.93 -13.32
C ARG A 10 -40.80 -6.18 -12.05
N CYS A 11 -41.16 -7.19 -11.26
CA CYS A 11 -40.41 -7.55 -10.04
C CYS A 11 -39.18 -8.41 -10.33
N ALA A 12 -39.11 -9.12 -11.44
CA ALA A 12 -37.97 -9.97 -11.78
C ALA A 12 -36.74 -9.18 -12.29
N PHE A 13 -36.97 -8.00 -12.90
CA PHE A 13 -35.87 -7.18 -13.42
C PHE A 13 -35.15 -6.32 -12.37
N LEU A 14 -35.77 -6.09 -11.20
CA LEU A 14 -35.16 -5.30 -10.12
C LEU A 14 -34.27 -6.13 -9.19
N ALA A 15 -34.35 -7.45 -9.21
CA ALA A 15 -33.56 -8.33 -8.34
C ALA A 15 -32.16 -8.67 -8.90
N VAL A 16 -31.90 -8.46 -10.20
CA VAL A 16 -30.63 -8.80 -10.86
C VAL A 16 -29.62 -7.64 -10.80
N GLY A 17 -30.08 -6.42 -10.52
CA GLY A 17 -29.23 -5.20 -10.56
C GLY A 17 -28.39 -4.92 -9.31
N VAL A 18 -28.59 -5.62 -8.19
CA VAL A 18 -27.98 -5.24 -6.89
C VAL A 18 -26.80 -6.14 -6.50
N LEU A 19 -26.51 -7.21 -7.23
CA LEU A 19 -25.44 -8.15 -6.86
C LEU A 19 -24.07 -7.87 -7.51
N PHE A 20 -23.88 -6.69 -8.15
CA PHE A 20 -22.63 -6.40 -8.89
C PHE A 20 -21.69 -5.41 -8.22
N LEU A 21 -21.88 -5.04 -6.95
CA LEU A 21 -21.19 -3.91 -6.32
C LEU A 21 -20.28 -4.25 -5.14
N LEU A 22 -19.78 -5.48 -4.95
CA LEU A 22 -18.85 -5.76 -3.86
C LEU A 22 -17.71 -6.71 -4.29
N VAL A 23 -17.04 -6.43 -5.39
CA VAL A 23 -15.69 -6.98 -5.60
C VAL A 23 -14.70 -5.87 -5.28
N VAL A 24 -14.45 -5.64 -4.00
CA VAL A 24 -13.32 -4.83 -3.54
C VAL A 24 -12.09 -5.74 -3.63
N PRO A 25 -11.06 -5.43 -4.42
CA PRO A 25 -9.83 -6.18 -4.40
C PRO A 25 -9.08 -5.92 -3.07
N VAL A 26 -9.19 -6.82 -2.12
CA VAL A 26 -8.56 -6.76 -0.78
C VAL A 26 -7.13 -7.31 -0.80
N HIS A 27 -6.39 -7.28 -1.90
CA HIS A 27 -5.13 -8.02 -2.00
C HIS A 27 -3.83 -7.21 -1.92
N ALA A 28 -3.86 -5.87 -2.00
CA ALA A 28 -2.62 -5.08 -2.09
C ALA A 28 -1.90 -4.87 -0.74
N GLN A 29 -2.61 -4.69 0.37
CA GLN A 29 -1.99 -4.36 1.65
C GLN A 29 -1.29 -5.52 2.35
N GLY A 30 -1.75 -6.77 2.16
CA GLY A 30 -1.14 -7.96 2.75
C GLY A 30 0.26 -8.23 2.18
N ASP A 31 0.44 -8.06 0.87
CA ASP A 31 1.71 -8.24 0.19
C ASP A 31 2.73 -7.15 0.57
N ALA A 32 2.33 -5.89 0.65
CA ALA A 32 3.21 -4.79 1.03
C ALA A 32 3.73 -4.93 2.47
N ALA A 33 2.88 -5.33 3.43
CA ALA A 33 3.29 -5.57 4.81
C ALA A 33 4.29 -6.71 4.90
N SER A 34 4.08 -7.81 4.17
CA SER A 34 5.00 -8.95 4.11
C SER A 34 6.33 -8.58 3.45
N LEU A 35 6.31 -7.86 2.33
CA LEU A 35 7.49 -7.34 1.66
C LEU A 35 8.28 -6.39 2.56
N TYR A 36 7.60 -5.46 3.23
CA TYR A 36 8.23 -4.56 4.19
C TYR A 36 8.92 -5.32 5.31
N LYS A 37 8.24 -6.28 5.93
CA LYS A 37 8.80 -7.10 7.00
C LYS A 37 10.07 -7.84 6.57
N THR A 38 10.09 -8.37 5.35
CA THR A 38 11.21 -9.21 4.88
C THR A 38 12.37 -8.42 4.29
N LYS A 39 12.11 -7.25 3.69
CA LYS A 39 13.12 -6.50 2.93
C LYS A 39 13.51 -5.15 3.52
N CYS A 40 12.67 -4.56 4.35
CA CYS A 40 12.83 -3.16 4.79
C CYS A 40 13.02 -3.05 6.31
N SER A 41 12.31 -3.84 7.10
CA SER A 41 12.23 -3.69 8.55
C SER A 41 13.57 -3.88 9.28
N ALA A 42 14.51 -4.63 8.72
CA ALA A 42 15.84 -4.82 9.30
C ALA A 42 16.59 -3.49 9.52
N CYS A 43 16.41 -2.54 8.60
CA CYS A 43 17.00 -1.20 8.71
C CYS A 43 15.99 -0.16 9.20
N HIS A 44 14.75 -0.18 8.69
CA HIS A 44 13.75 0.84 8.99
C HIS A 44 12.96 0.60 10.28
N GLY A 45 13.09 -0.59 10.90
CA GLY A 45 12.27 -0.99 12.03
C GLY A 45 10.89 -1.48 11.60
N ALA A 46 10.24 -2.29 12.44
CA ALA A 46 8.89 -2.79 12.16
C ALA A 46 7.83 -1.66 12.15
N ASP A 47 8.11 -0.57 12.86
CA ASP A 47 7.27 0.61 12.99
C ASP A 47 7.72 1.80 12.10
N GLY A 48 8.80 1.62 11.33
CA GLY A 48 9.32 2.65 10.42
C GLY A 48 10.07 3.79 11.08
N LYS A 49 10.42 3.69 12.37
CA LYS A 49 11.13 4.77 13.10
C LYS A 49 12.62 4.85 12.82
N GLY A 50 13.23 3.73 12.38
CA GLY A 50 14.67 3.71 12.13
C GLY A 50 15.50 4.01 13.39
N ASP A 51 15.07 3.57 14.56
CA ASP A 51 15.66 3.92 15.85
C ASP A 51 16.64 2.87 16.39
N SER A 52 16.82 1.74 15.70
CA SER A 52 17.79 0.73 16.08
C SER A 52 19.23 1.25 15.98
N PRO A 53 20.20 0.66 16.72
CA PRO A 53 21.62 1.08 16.63
C PRO A 53 22.18 1.05 15.22
N ILE A 54 21.82 0.03 14.43
CA ILE A 54 22.25 -0.08 13.03
C ILE A 54 21.58 0.98 12.16
N ALA A 55 20.30 1.26 12.37
CA ALA A 55 19.59 2.29 11.64
C ALA A 55 20.20 3.67 11.85
N LYS A 56 20.52 4.02 13.10
CA LYS A 56 21.21 5.28 13.44
C LYS A 56 22.58 5.38 12.79
N LYS A 57 23.37 4.31 12.80
CA LYS A 57 24.67 4.26 12.12
C LYS A 57 24.56 4.43 10.61
N LEU A 58 23.49 3.95 10.00
CA LEU A 58 23.24 4.06 8.57
C LEU A 58 22.54 5.37 8.18
N GLY A 59 22.11 6.19 9.15
CA GLY A 59 21.38 7.43 8.90
C GLY A 59 19.96 7.19 8.39
N VAL A 60 19.33 6.11 8.83
CA VAL A 60 17.93 5.79 8.48
C VAL A 60 17.01 6.81 9.17
N ARG A 61 16.10 7.38 8.40
CA ARG A 61 15.15 8.39 8.89
C ARG A 61 13.86 7.74 9.37
N ASP A 62 13.25 8.34 10.41
CA ASP A 62 11.86 8.02 10.79
C ASP A 62 10.91 8.42 9.65
N PHE A 63 10.06 7.49 9.21
CA PHE A 63 9.07 7.78 8.18
C PHE A 63 8.11 8.89 8.57
N ALA A 64 7.85 9.08 9.86
CA ALA A 64 6.99 10.13 10.36
C ALA A 64 7.70 11.49 10.51
N SER A 65 9.00 11.56 10.23
CA SER A 65 9.73 12.83 10.30
C SER A 65 9.25 13.83 9.25
N PRO A 66 9.27 15.15 9.54
CA PRO A 66 8.85 16.17 8.59
C PRO A 66 9.60 16.11 7.25
N GLU A 67 10.87 15.72 7.27
CA GLU A 67 11.71 15.60 6.09
C GLU A 67 11.18 14.51 5.14
N VAL A 68 10.81 13.34 5.68
CA VAL A 68 10.23 12.24 4.89
C VAL A 68 8.80 12.58 4.45
N GLN A 69 8.01 13.23 5.31
CA GLN A 69 6.64 13.57 4.98
C GLN A 69 6.50 14.67 3.91
N LYS A 70 7.54 15.45 3.66
CA LYS A 70 7.61 16.42 2.55
C LYS A 70 7.95 15.79 1.21
N GLU A 71 8.61 14.63 1.20
CA GLU A 71 8.90 13.91 -0.04
C GLU A 71 7.59 13.43 -0.68
N THR A 72 7.47 13.54 -2.00
CA THR A 72 6.31 13.04 -2.76
C THR A 72 6.34 11.51 -2.84
N ASP A 73 5.24 10.90 -3.24
CA ASP A 73 5.18 9.45 -3.44
C ASP A 73 6.10 9.00 -4.59
N GLU A 74 6.27 9.85 -5.61
CA GLU A 74 7.21 9.62 -6.71
C GLU A 74 8.67 9.67 -6.26
N GLU A 75 9.01 10.57 -5.34
CA GLU A 75 10.35 10.62 -4.75
C GLU A 75 10.63 9.40 -3.90
N LEU A 76 9.68 8.98 -3.05
CA LEU A 76 9.79 7.76 -2.25
C LEU A 76 9.86 6.51 -3.13
N PHE A 77 9.07 6.46 -4.22
CA PHE A 77 9.14 5.39 -5.21
C PHE A 77 10.54 5.34 -5.84
N THR A 78 11.05 6.47 -6.30
CA THR A 78 12.37 6.58 -6.96
C THR A 78 13.48 6.15 -6.01
N VAL A 79 13.45 6.58 -4.74
CA VAL A 79 14.42 6.18 -3.72
C VAL A 79 14.37 4.66 -3.48
N THR A 80 13.19 4.07 -3.42
CA THR A 80 13.05 2.63 -3.25
C THR A 80 13.54 1.86 -4.48
N GLN A 81 13.21 2.35 -5.68
CA GLN A 81 13.61 1.72 -6.93
C GLN A 81 15.11 1.81 -7.19
N LYS A 82 15.71 2.99 -7.03
CA LYS A 82 17.11 3.29 -7.41
C LYS A 82 18.09 3.26 -6.24
N GLY A 83 17.60 3.25 -5.00
CA GLY A 83 18.41 3.42 -3.81
C GLY A 83 18.82 4.87 -3.58
N ARG A 84 19.31 5.16 -2.38
CA ARG A 84 19.87 6.46 -2.01
C ARG A 84 20.85 6.29 -0.85
N ASN A 85 22.08 6.78 -1.00
CA ASN A 85 23.15 6.63 -0.01
C ASN A 85 23.40 5.14 0.35
N LYS A 86 23.12 4.75 1.59
CA LYS A 86 23.27 3.36 2.07
C LYS A 86 22.04 2.49 1.87
N MET A 87 20.93 3.06 1.39
CA MET A 87 19.75 2.29 1.03
C MET A 87 19.95 1.62 -0.32
N PRO A 88 19.82 0.28 -0.42
CA PRO A 88 20.01 -0.43 -1.68
C PRO A 88 18.87 -0.16 -2.65
N ALA A 89 19.13 -0.38 -3.95
CA ALA A 89 18.12 -0.31 -5.00
C ALA A 89 17.30 -1.60 -5.05
N PHE A 90 15.98 -1.49 -5.10
CA PHE A 90 15.06 -2.64 -5.20
C PHE A 90 14.41 -2.82 -6.57
N GLY A 91 14.68 -1.93 -7.54
CA GLY A 91 14.07 -1.98 -8.86
C GLY A 91 14.40 -3.22 -9.70
N SER A 92 15.48 -3.96 -9.37
CA SER A 92 15.79 -5.25 -10.01
C SER A 92 15.06 -6.43 -9.37
N THR A 93 14.55 -6.29 -8.14
CA THR A 93 13.96 -7.38 -7.35
C THR A 93 12.47 -7.19 -7.08
N LEU A 94 11.97 -5.96 -7.18
CA LEU A 94 10.56 -5.62 -6.99
C LEU A 94 10.01 -4.97 -8.26
N LYS A 95 8.78 -5.31 -8.61
CA LYS A 95 8.04 -4.67 -9.70
C LYS A 95 7.50 -3.30 -9.27
N ASP A 96 7.30 -2.40 -10.22
CA ASP A 96 6.78 -1.05 -9.94
C ASP A 96 5.47 -1.03 -9.12
N PRO A 97 4.47 -1.91 -9.36
CA PRO A 97 3.29 -1.96 -8.50
C PRO A 97 3.63 -2.30 -7.03
N GLN A 98 4.56 -3.23 -6.80
CA GLN A 98 4.98 -3.61 -5.45
C GLN A 98 5.68 -2.45 -4.72
N ILE A 99 6.48 -1.66 -5.44
CA ILE A 99 7.13 -0.46 -4.88
C ILE A 99 6.08 0.61 -4.54
N LYS A 100 5.06 0.80 -5.38
CA LYS A 100 3.94 1.71 -5.10
C LYS A 100 3.15 1.30 -3.86
N ASP A 101 2.87 0.00 -3.73
CA ASP A 101 2.19 -0.54 -2.55
C ASP A 101 3.03 -0.36 -1.29
N LEU A 102 4.36 -0.53 -1.38
CA LEU A 102 5.28 -0.23 -0.27
C LEU A 102 5.28 1.25 0.10
N VAL A 103 5.24 2.18 -0.87
CA VAL A 103 5.13 3.63 -0.59
C VAL A 103 3.85 3.91 0.18
N THR A 104 2.72 3.34 -0.22
CA THR A 104 1.45 3.47 0.51
C THR A 104 1.58 2.91 1.93
N TYR A 105 2.17 1.74 2.08
CA TYR A 105 2.36 1.08 3.37
C TYR A 105 3.22 1.91 4.34
N ILE A 106 4.34 2.48 3.88
CA ILE A 106 5.19 3.34 4.74
C ILE A 106 4.50 4.65 5.13
N ARG A 107 3.64 5.22 4.26
CA ARG A 107 2.78 6.35 4.64
C ARG A 107 1.81 5.97 5.77
N ASP A 108 1.26 4.77 5.72
CA ASP A 108 0.35 4.29 6.76
C ASP A 108 1.08 3.96 8.06
N LEU A 109 2.31 3.43 8.00
CA LEU A 109 3.16 3.27 9.19
C LEU A 109 3.43 4.61 9.87
N ALA A 110 3.70 5.65 9.11
CA ALA A 110 3.96 7.00 9.62
C ALA A 110 2.77 7.61 10.37
N LYS A 111 1.55 7.19 10.07
CA LYS A 111 0.31 7.66 10.73
C LYS A 111 0.01 6.93 12.04
N LYS A 112 0.58 5.73 12.24
CA LYS A 112 0.33 4.90 13.43
C LYS A 112 1.24 5.31 14.59
N LYS A 113 1.05 6.53 15.09
CA LYS A 113 1.74 7.03 16.29
C LYS A 113 0.86 6.92 17.53
#